data_aa34c8f2d21b28ce85a0cf63f843853c
#
_entry.id   aa34c8f2d21b28ce85a0cf63f843853c
#
_cell.length_a   1.000
_cell.length_b   1.000
_cell.length_c   1.000
_cell.angle_alpha   90.00
_cell.angle_beta   90.00
_cell.angle_gamma   90.00
#
_symmetry.space_group_name_H-M   'P 1'
#
loop_
_entity.id
_entity.type
_entity.pdbx_description
1 polymer ?
#
loop_
_entity_poly.entity_id
_entity_poly.type
_entity_poly.pdbx_seq_one_letter_code
_entity_poly.pdbx_strand_id
1 'polypeptide(L)'
;MLAPKAEPGTWVSDAARDKFMAAYDRAFDLWPQPYEEFDVETATTTTRVHAYRPQADGRPIVLLMGAGFNASYWYLHAAALAQAGPVFAIDTPGDPNPSTARAPITAPEASAAWLDEVLAQLSDGPAHLVGVSYGGWIAMNQAIRAPAPIASITLLDPAGLTKLDARFWWWLTISGLATKTPMPLRRRLARWLDSPFMLERELLDLMWAGSRGFRMEPKFPAVLTDDQLRQITVPVLLITGARSALITPAQARTRGAALPDAEVVIVPGSHGGFDRVDELNRIMVAFIAAHPADSAGVHLRGTAD
;
A
#
# COMPACT_ATOMS: atom_id res chain seq x y z
N MET A 1 11.74 -28.93 -25.60
CA MET A 1 12.04 -27.48 -25.42
C MET A 1 11.34 -27.01 -24.14
N LEU A 2 12.08 -26.63 -23.11
CA LEU A 2 11.49 -26.00 -21.95
C LEU A 2 10.98 -24.60 -22.37
N ALA A 3 9.73 -24.26 -22.05
CA ALA A 3 9.21 -22.92 -22.31
C ALA A 3 10.16 -21.87 -21.67
N PRO A 4 10.41 -20.74 -22.33
CA PRO A 4 11.23 -19.68 -21.76
C PRO A 4 10.66 -19.28 -20.39
N LYS A 5 11.55 -19.11 -19.42
CA LYS A 5 11.15 -18.71 -18.06
C LYS A 5 10.59 -17.29 -18.16
N ALA A 6 9.34 -17.09 -17.72
CA ALA A 6 8.73 -15.76 -17.76
C ALA A 6 9.61 -14.73 -17.04
N GLU A 7 9.72 -13.53 -17.60
CA GLU A 7 10.47 -12.41 -17.03
C GLU A 7 9.80 -11.89 -15.74
N PRO A 8 10.55 -11.29 -14.80
CA PRO A 8 9.96 -10.58 -13.66
C PRO A 8 8.97 -9.49 -14.11
N GLY A 9 7.92 -9.28 -13.34
CA GLY A 9 6.86 -8.31 -13.68
C GLY A 9 5.87 -8.81 -14.73
N THR A 10 5.84 -10.13 -15.04
CA THR A 10 4.99 -10.68 -16.11
C THR A 10 4.14 -11.87 -15.64
N TRP A 11 3.07 -12.11 -16.36
CA TRP A 11 2.21 -13.30 -16.20
C TRP A 11 2.87 -14.54 -16.78
N VAL A 12 2.70 -15.68 -16.12
CA VAL A 12 3.23 -16.97 -16.62
C VAL A 12 2.47 -17.46 -17.86
N SER A 13 1.22 -17.02 -18.05
CA SER A 13 0.37 -17.27 -19.23
C SER A 13 -0.86 -16.37 -19.20
N ASP A 14 -1.52 -16.20 -20.36
CA ASP A 14 -2.81 -15.48 -20.47
C ASP A 14 -3.88 -16.13 -19.58
N ALA A 15 -3.99 -17.45 -19.57
CA ALA A 15 -4.93 -18.18 -18.72
C ALA A 15 -4.69 -17.92 -17.21
N ALA A 16 -3.44 -17.73 -16.78
CA ALA A 16 -3.11 -17.36 -15.41
C ALA A 16 -3.53 -15.92 -15.10
N ARG A 17 -3.34 -15.01 -16.05
CA ARG A 17 -3.81 -13.63 -15.98
C ARG A 17 -5.32 -13.58 -15.88
N ASP A 18 -6.05 -14.25 -16.77
CA ASP A 18 -7.51 -14.26 -16.80
C ASP A 18 -8.09 -14.81 -15.49
N LYS A 19 -7.48 -15.88 -14.96
CA LYS A 19 -7.85 -16.44 -13.66
C LYS A 19 -7.64 -15.45 -12.53
N PHE A 20 -6.54 -14.71 -12.56
CA PHE A 20 -6.25 -13.68 -11.57
C PHE A 20 -7.26 -12.54 -11.69
N MET A 21 -7.51 -12.02 -12.90
CA MET A 21 -8.44 -10.91 -13.12
C MET A 21 -9.84 -11.26 -12.63
N ALA A 22 -10.33 -12.47 -12.91
CA ALA A 22 -11.62 -12.93 -12.38
C ALA A 22 -11.65 -13.02 -10.84
N ALA A 23 -10.52 -13.27 -10.17
CA ALA A 23 -10.42 -13.22 -8.71
C ALA A 23 -10.28 -11.78 -8.19
N TYR A 24 -9.60 -10.93 -8.93
CA TYR A 24 -9.43 -9.51 -8.67
C TYR A 24 -10.76 -8.77 -8.67
N ASP A 25 -11.59 -8.97 -9.70
CA ASP A 25 -12.92 -8.37 -9.79
C ASP A 25 -13.79 -8.77 -8.58
N ARG A 26 -13.80 -10.07 -8.21
CA ARG A 26 -14.52 -10.52 -7.00
C ARG A 26 -13.99 -9.93 -5.69
N ALA A 27 -12.70 -9.65 -5.60
CA ALA A 27 -12.14 -9.02 -4.40
C ALA A 27 -12.63 -7.57 -4.23
N PHE A 28 -12.95 -6.90 -5.34
CA PHE A 28 -13.54 -5.56 -5.31
C PHE A 28 -15.04 -5.54 -4.97
N ASP A 29 -15.72 -6.70 -4.92
CA ASP A 29 -17.06 -6.80 -4.32
C ASP A 29 -17.05 -6.45 -2.82
N LEU A 30 -15.88 -6.55 -2.16
CA LEU A 30 -15.68 -6.13 -0.76
C LEU A 30 -15.53 -4.62 -0.59
N TRP A 31 -15.24 -3.90 -1.67
CA TRP A 31 -15.02 -2.46 -1.62
C TRP A 31 -16.33 -1.70 -1.41
N PRO A 32 -16.27 -0.51 -0.76
CA PRO A 32 -17.43 0.35 -0.64
C PRO A 32 -17.90 0.80 -2.03
N GLN A 33 -19.20 0.82 -2.24
CA GLN A 33 -19.84 1.15 -3.53
C GLN A 33 -20.54 2.51 -3.47
N PRO A 34 -20.65 3.23 -4.58
CA PRO A 34 -19.94 3.00 -5.84
C PRO A 34 -18.48 3.43 -5.76
N TYR A 35 -17.61 2.81 -6.54
CA TYR A 35 -16.26 3.28 -6.80
C TYR A 35 -16.04 3.41 -8.32
N GLU A 36 -15.04 4.19 -8.70
CA GLU A 36 -14.60 4.35 -10.09
C GLU A 36 -13.26 3.70 -10.28
N GLU A 37 -12.97 3.20 -11.48
CA GLU A 37 -11.65 2.73 -11.85
C GLU A 37 -11.20 3.35 -13.17
N PHE A 38 -9.93 3.71 -13.25
CA PHE A 38 -9.32 4.26 -14.44
C PHE A 38 -7.81 3.99 -14.46
N ASP A 39 -7.22 4.18 -15.62
CA ASP A 39 -5.79 4.03 -15.82
C ASP A 39 -5.10 5.40 -15.91
N VAL A 40 -3.97 5.52 -15.23
CA VAL A 40 -3.09 6.69 -15.30
C VAL A 40 -1.86 6.29 -16.12
N GLU A 41 -1.67 6.98 -17.24
CA GLU A 41 -0.51 6.79 -18.10
C GLU A 41 0.67 7.64 -17.62
N THR A 42 1.83 7.02 -17.43
CA THR A 42 3.10 7.68 -17.15
C THR A 42 4.12 7.37 -18.23
N ALA A 43 5.29 7.98 -18.18
CA ALA A 43 6.38 7.68 -19.12
C ALA A 43 6.74 6.18 -19.16
N THR A 44 6.62 5.49 -18.03
CA THR A 44 7.09 4.10 -17.88
C THR A 44 6.01 3.09 -17.51
N THR A 45 4.80 3.51 -17.16
CA THR A 45 3.75 2.60 -16.69
C THR A 45 2.36 2.99 -17.21
N THR A 46 1.45 2.03 -17.21
CA THR A 46 0.01 2.24 -17.14
C THR A 46 -0.42 1.77 -15.75
N THR A 47 -0.90 2.69 -14.93
CA THR A 47 -1.19 2.44 -13.50
C THR A 47 -2.68 2.45 -13.26
N ARG A 48 -3.26 1.31 -12.81
CA ARG A 48 -4.66 1.21 -12.41
C ARG A 48 -4.87 1.93 -11.07
N VAL A 49 -5.92 2.75 -11.03
CA VAL A 49 -6.38 3.51 -9.86
C VAL A 49 -7.84 3.17 -9.58
N HIS A 50 -8.16 2.95 -8.31
CA HIS A 50 -9.52 2.79 -7.81
C HIS A 50 -9.86 3.99 -6.94
N ALA A 51 -10.88 4.74 -7.35
CA ALA A 51 -11.31 5.96 -6.68
C ALA A 51 -12.63 5.73 -5.92
N TYR A 52 -12.62 6.07 -4.64
CA TYR A 52 -13.84 6.08 -3.83
C TYR A 52 -14.16 7.51 -3.39
N ARG A 53 -15.38 7.96 -3.70
CA ARG A 53 -15.84 9.34 -3.48
C ARG A 53 -14.87 10.38 -4.09
N PRO A 54 -14.53 10.28 -5.37
CA PRO A 54 -13.51 11.17 -5.99
C PRO A 54 -13.95 12.64 -6.00
N GLN A 55 -15.26 12.92 -5.85
CA GLN A 55 -15.82 14.26 -5.80
C GLN A 55 -15.95 14.81 -4.36
N ALA A 56 -15.43 14.12 -3.34
CA ALA A 56 -15.46 14.61 -1.98
C ALA A 56 -14.51 15.81 -1.82
N ASP A 57 -14.90 16.74 -0.94
CA ASP A 57 -14.02 17.84 -0.57
C ASP A 57 -12.79 17.33 0.21
N GLY A 58 -11.70 18.05 0.13
CA GLY A 58 -10.46 17.74 0.83
C GLY A 58 -9.32 17.37 -0.10
N ARG A 59 -8.14 17.13 0.48
CA ARG A 59 -6.97 16.66 -0.28
C ARG A 59 -7.13 15.20 -0.67
N PRO A 60 -6.61 14.77 -1.82
CA PRO A 60 -6.55 13.36 -2.19
C PRO A 60 -5.81 12.53 -1.14
N ILE A 61 -6.35 11.35 -0.86
CA ILE A 61 -5.73 10.33 0.00
C ILE A 61 -5.33 9.18 -0.91
N VAL A 62 -4.03 9.02 -1.10
CA VAL A 62 -3.45 8.02 -2.02
C VAL A 62 -2.96 6.83 -1.22
N LEU A 63 -3.48 5.64 -1.53
CA LEU A 63 -3.24 4.41 -0.81
C LEU A 63 -2.26 3.51 -1.57
N LEU A 64 -1.16 3.15 -0.92
CA LEU A 64 -0.06 2.35 -1.46
C LEU A 64 0.06 1.03 -0.68
N MET A 65 -0.16 -0.10 -1.35
CA MET A 65 -0.14 -1.40 -0.71
C MET A 65 1.27 -2.00 -0.60
N GLY A 66 1.42 -3.02 0.24
CA GLY A 66 2.64 -3.81 0.39
C GLY A 66 2.94 -4.66 -0.84
N ALA A 67 4.21 -5.10 -0.98
CA ALA A 67 4.64 -5.94 -2.09
C ALA A 67 3.84 -7.23 -2.19
N GLY A 68 3.42 -7.59 -3.40
CA GLY A 68 2.63 -8.78 -3.70
C GLY A 68 1.14 -8.65 -3.46
N PHE A 69 0.70 -7.48 -3.01
CA PHE A 69 -0.71 -7.14 -2.79
C PHE A 69 -1.14 -6.02 -3.75
N ASN A 70 -2.42 -5.70 -3.77
CA ASN A 70 -3.02 -4.72 -4.67
C ASN A 70 -4.08 -3.87 -3.97
N ALA A 71 -4.69 -2.94 -4.68
CA ALA A 71 -5.63 -1.96 -4.14
C ALA A 71 -6.84 -2.59 -3.41
N SER A 72 -7.27 -3.82 -3.78
CA SER A 72 -8.43 -4.45 -3.17
C SER A 72 -8.30 -4.64 -1.65
N TYR A 73 -7.08 -4.78 -1.13
CA TYR A 73 -6.83 -4.96 0.30
C TYR A 73 -7.13 -3.73 1.17
N TRP A 74 -7.38 -2.57 0.56
CA TRP A 74 -7.81 -1.37 1.26
C TRP A 74 -9.31 -1.31 1.59
N TYR A 75 -10.08 -2.36 1.29
CA TYR A 75 -11.53 -2.44 1.46
C TYR A 75 -12.02 -2.06 2.89
N LEU A 76 -11.25 -2.38 3.93
CA LEU A 76 -11.55 -2.07 5.33
C LEU A 76 -11.32 -0.59 5.70
N HIS A 77 -10.58 0.15 4.88
CA HIS A 77 -10.11 1.49 5.20
C HIS A 77 -10.71 2.57 4.29
N ALA A 78 -11.03 2.23 3.05
CA ALA A 78 -11.43 3.22 2.03
C ALA A 78 -12.63 4.08 2.45
N ALA A 79 -13.70 3.47 2.99
CA ALA A 79 -14.90 4.21 3.41
C ALA A 79 -14.65 5.13 4.61
N ALA A 80 -13.78 4.73 5.54
CA ALA A 80 -13.44 5.55 6.69
C ALA A 80 -12.55 6.72 6.28
N LEU A 81 -11.52 6.48 5.50
CA LEU A 81 -10.60 7.52 5.00
C LEU A 81 -11.32 8.55 4.14
N ALA A 82 -12.35 8.14 3.39
CA ALA A 82 -13.17 9.05 2.60
C ALA A 82 -13.98 10.09 3.41
N GLN A 83 -13.95 10.01 4.74
CA GLN A 83 -14.47 11.10 5.61
C GLN A 83 -13.53 12.31 5.65
N ALA A 84 -12.24 12.11 5.31
CA ALA A 84 -11.23 13.17 5.33
C ALA A 84 -10.86 13.70 3.92
N GLY A 85 -11.28 13.02 2.84
CA GLY A 85 -11.04 13.45 1.46
C GLY A 85 -11.26 12.33 0.45
N PRO A 86 -11.15 12.62 -0.85
CA PRO A 86 -11.26 11.61 -1.90
C PRO A 86 -10.15 10.57 -1.79
N VAL A 87 -10.49 9.29 -1.95
CA VAL A 87 -9.58 8.16 -1.79
C VAL A 87 -9.20 7.56 -3.13
N PHE A 88 -7.91 7.40 -3.38
CA PHE A 88 -7.33 6.80 -4.57
C PHE A 88 -6.40 5.65 -4.18
N ALA A 89 -6.82 4.41 -4.37
CA ALA A 89 -5.95 3.25 -4.15
C ALA A 89 -5.25 2.87 -5.45
N ILE A 90 -3.92 2.81 -5.41
CA ILE A 90 -3.08 2.60 -6.59
C ILE A 90 -2.57 1.16 -6.61
N ASP A 91 -2.71 0.51 -7.74
CA ASP A 91 -2.06 -0.75 -8.04
C ASP A 91 -0.61 -0.52 -8.47
N THR A 92 0.33 -0.87 -7.59
CA THR A 92 1.75 -0.69 -7.86
C THR A 92 2.21 -1.58 -9.01
N PRO A 93 2.75 -1.03 -10.13
CA PRO A 93 3.28 -1.85 -11.22
C PRO A 93 4.37 -2.82 -10.77
N GLY A 94 4.44 -4.00 -11.41
CA GLY A 94 5.38 -5.08 -11.04
C GLY A 94 4.88 -5.98 -9.90
N ASP A 95 3.69 -5.74 -9.35
CA ASP A 95 2.93 -6.66 -8.50
C ASP A 95 1.79 -7.33 -9.29
N PRO A 96 1.19 -8.42 -8.77
CA PRO A 96 0.03 -9.05 -9.41
C PRO A 96 -1.21 -8.11 -9.30
N ASN A 97 -1.47 -7.39 -10.37
CA ASN A 97 -2.57 -6.45 -10.54
C ASN A 97 -2.72 -6.07 -12.04
N PRO A 98 -3.71 -5.25 -12.43
CA PRO A 98 -3.90 -4.79 -13.81
C PRO A 98 -2.83 -3.82 -14.33
N SER A 99 -2.11 -3.12 -13.45
CA SER A 99 -1.08 -2.16 -13.88
C SER A 99 0.05 -2.84 -14.66
N THR A 100 0.61 -2.12 -15.61
CA THR A 100 1.74 -2.60 -16.43
C THR A 100 2.93 -1.66 -16.37
N ALA A 101 4.13 -2.19 -16.52
CA ALA A 101 5.36 -1.42 -16.57
C ALA A 101 6.11 -1.69 -17.87
N ARG A 102 6.54 -0.64 -18.56
CA ARG A 102 7.45 -0.68 -19.72
C ARG A 102 8.92 -0.69 -19.30
N ALA A 103 9.18 -0.31 -18.04
CA ALA A 103 10.48 -0.37 -17.38
C ALA A 103 10.30 -0.61 -15.88
N PRO A 104 11.25 -1.30 -15.19
CA PRO A 104 11.17 -1.52 -13.74
C PRO A 104 11.12 -0.22 -12.95
N ILE A 105 10.25 -0.16 -11.93
CA ILE A 105 10.13 0.98 -11.00
C ILE A 105 10.69 0.66 -9.59
N THR A 106 11.52 -0.38 -9.46
CA THR A 106 12.05 -0.83 -8.17
C THR A 106 13.23 0.00 -7.65
N ALA A 107 13.91 0.74 -8.55
CA ALA A 107 14.94 1.71 -8.15
C ALA A 107 14.29 2.92 -7.46
N PRO A 108 14.93 3.48 -6.40
CA PRO A 108 14.36 4.61 -5.67
C PRO A 108 13.96 5.81 -6.55
N GLU A 109 14.81 6.15 -7.52
CA GLU A 109 14.59 7.27 -8.46
C GLU A 109 13.41 6.98 -9.41
N ALA A 110 13.35 5.78 -9.95
CA ALA A 110 12.29 5.36 -10.87
C ALA A 110 10.94 5.26 -10.13
N SER A 111 10.94 4.76 -8.89
CA SER A 111 9.73 4.71 -8.04
C SER A 111 9.20 6.12 -7.73
N ALA A 112 10.09 7.06 -7.41
CA ALA A 112 9.67 8.43 -7.12
C ALA A 112 9.17 9.15 -8.38
N ALA A 113 9.85 9.01 -9.53
CA ALA A 113 9.40 9.61 -10.79
C ALA A 113 8.04 9.06 -11.22
N TRP A 114 7.83 7.74 -11.10
CA TRP A 114 6.52 7.12 -11.35
C TRP A 114 5.42 7.70 -10.48
N LEU A 115 5.63 7.75 -9.16
CA LEU A 115 4.59 8.24 -8.25
C LEU A 115 4.34 9.74 -8.43
N ASP A 116 5.37 10.52 -8.73
CA ASP A 116 5.23 11.95 -9.02
C ASP A 116 4.31 12.20 -10.23
N GLU A 117 4.52 11.47 -11.34
CA GLU A 117 3.68 11.54 -12.52
C GLU A 117 2.23 11.09 -12.25
N VAL A 118 2.04 10.08 -11.40
CA VAL A 118 0.70 9.62 -10.99
C VAL A 118 0.01 10.70 -10.15
N LEU A 119 0.68 11.24 -9.13
CA LEU A 119 0.11 12.27 -8.26
C LEU A 119 -0.28 13.53 -9.03
N ALA A 120 0.53 13.95 -10.00
CA ALA A 120 0.25 15.12 -10.86
C ALA A 120 -1.02 14.96 -11.72
N GLN A 121 -1.44 13.71 -11.99
CA GLN A 121 -2.67 13.45 -12.76
C GLN A 121 -3.89 13.26 -11.83
N LEU A 122 -3.68 12.93 -10.57
CA LEU A 122 -4.78 12.76 -9.62
C LEU A 122 -5.25 14.08 -9.02
N SER A 123 -4.34 15.08 -8.88
CA SER A 123 -4.68 16.35 -8.23
C SER A 123 -3.73 17.46 -8.63
N ASP A 124 -4.23 18.69 -8.63
CA ASP A 124 -3.41 19.93 -8.78
C ASP A 124 -2.71 20.34 -7.47
N GLY A 125 -3.06 19.71 -6.35
CA GLY A 125 -2.53 20.02 -5.01
C GLY A 125 -1.85 18.84 -4.32
N PRO A 126 -1.22 19.08 -3.16
CA PRO A 126 -0.58 18.03 -2.38
C PRO A 126 -1.57 16.97 -1.88
N ALA A 127 -1.16 15.70 -1.90
CA ALA A 127 -1.94 14.55 -1.45
C ALA A 127 -1.44 14.00 -0.11
N HIS A 128 -2.32 13.34 0.63
CA HIS A 128 -1.93 12.50 1.77
C HIS A 128 -1.55 11.11 1.25
N LEU A 129 -0.35 10.62 1.55
CA LEU A 129 0.06 9.27 1.20
C LEU A 129 -0.16 8.34 2.39
N VAL A 130 -0.84 7.23 2.18
CA VAL A 130 -1.02 6.16 3.17
C VAL A 130 -0.38 4.90 2.63
N GLY A 131 0.69 4.43 3.26
CA GLY A 131 1.44 3.29 2.77
C GLY A 131 1.65 2.20 3.81
N VAL A 132 1.38 0.95 3.44
CA VAL A 132 1.67 -0.22 4.27
C VAL A 132 2.92 -0.95 3.75
N SER A 133 3.81 -1.37 4.64
CA SER A 133 4.98 -2.18 4.30
C SER A 133 5.81 -1.55 3.16
N TYR A 134 5.90 -2.19 1.99
CA TYR A 134 6.58 -1.64 0.80
C TYR A 134 5.96 -0.33 0.30
N GLY A 135 4.63 -0.19 0.36
CA GLY A 135 3.95 1.07 0.06
C GLY A 135 4.38 2.22 0.98
N GLY A 136 4.68 1.92 2.24
CA GLY A 136 5.28 2.89 3.18
C GLY A 136 6.68 3.31 2.77
N TRP A 137 7.51 2.38 2.23
CA TRP A 137 8.79 2.72 1.66
C TRP A 137 8.66 3.62 0.42
N ILE A 138 7.71 3.33 -0.46
CA ILE A 138 7.41 4.18 -1.63
C ILE A 138 7.07 5.60 -1.19
N ALA A 139 6.18 5.75 -0.19
CA ALA A 139 5.79 7.06 0.33
C ALA A 139 6.97 7.85 0.93
N MET A 140 7.80 7.20 1.75
CA MET A 140 9.02 7.82 2.30
C MET A 140 10.02 8.18 1.20
N ASN A 141 10.21 7.30 0.23
CA ASN A 141 11.10 7.52 -0.89
C ASN A 141 10.64 8.72 -1.76
N GLN A 142 9.33 8.87 -1.98
CA GLN A 142 8.74 10.03 -2.64
C GLN A 142 9.04 11.32 -1.87
N ALA A 143 8.81 11.32 -0.55
CA ALA A 143 9.03 12.50 0.28
C ALA A 143 10.50 12.95 0.34
N ILE A 144 11.45 12.04 0.19
CA ILE A 144 12.87 12.37 0.12
C ILE A 144 13.22 13.03 -1.21
N ARG A 145 12.60 12.60 -2.33
CA ARG A 145 13.01 12.99 -3.69
C ARG A 145 12.15 14.09 -4.30
N ALA A 146 10.85 14.05 -4.05
CA ALA A 146 9.88 15.03 -4.56
C ALA A 146 8.80 15.29 -3.49
N PRO A 147 9.09 16.11 -2.46
CA PRO A 147 8.17 16.38 -1.36
C PRO A 147 6.99 17.27 -1.73
N ALA A 148 7.10 18.07 -2.77
CA ALA A 148 6.12 19.09 -3.12
C ALA A 148 4.68 18.61 -3.30
N PRO A 149 4.40 17.42 -3.90
CA PRO A 149 3.04 16.91 -4.04
C PRO A 149 2.53 16.18 -2.80
N ILE A 150 3.18 16.31 -1.62
CA ILE A 150 2.82 15.56 -0.42
C ILE A 150 2.40 16.51 0.70
N ALA A 151 1.19 16.30 1.21
CA ALA A 151 0.65 17.00 2.37
C ALA A 151 1.07 16.36 3.70
N SER A 152 1.00 15.04 3.77
CA SER A 152 1.45 14.22 4.91
C SER A 152 1.64 12.77 4.50
N ILE A 153 2.30 11.99 5.35
CA ILE A 153 2.50 10.56 5.13
C ILE A 153 1.98 9.78 6.34
N THR A 154 1.17 8.76 6.09
CA THR A 154 0.81 7.74 7.08
C THR A 154 1.49 6.43 6.74
N LEU A 155 2.24 5.88 7.65
CA LEU A 155 3.05 4.68 7.50
C LEU A 155 2.52 3.56 8.40
N LEU A 156 2.05 2.47 7.80
CA LEU A 156 1.60 1.27 8.52
C LEU A 156 2.68 0.19 8.42
N ASP A 157 3.41 -0.05 9.49
CA ASP A 157 4.53 -1.01 9.53
C ASP A 157 5.43 -0.91 8.28
N PRO A 158 6.04 0.24 7.97
CA PRO A 158 6.72 0.47 6.70
C PRO A 158 7.99 -0.36 6.58
N ALA A 159 8.29 -0.85 5.39
CA ALA A 159 9.61 -1.34 5.02
C ALA A 159 10.61 -0.16 4.94
N GLY A 160 11.90 -0.45 4.95
CA GLY A 160 12.95 0.56 4.82
C GLY A 160 13.38 1.24 6.12
N LEU A 161 12.70 1.03 7.24
CA LEU A 161 13.17 1.50 8.55
C LEU A 161 14.12 0.52 9.24
N THR A 162 14.01 -0.77 8.93
CA THR A 162 14.85 -1.84 9.47
C THR A 162 15.21 -2.85 8.39
N LYS A 163 16.22 -3.67 8.64
CA LYS A 163 16.52 -4.82 7.78
C LYS A 163 15.48 -5.91 7.99
N LEU A 164 15.14 -6.61 6.92
CA LEU A 164 14.34 -7.83 6.99
C LEU A 164 15.16 -8.91 7.69
N ASP A 165 14.74 -9.35 8.86
CA ASP A 165 15.41 -10.36 9.66
C ASP A 165 14.71 -11.73 9.58
N ALA A 166 15.26 -12.73 10.30
CA ALA A 166 14.71 -14.08 10.33
C ALA A 166 13.27 -14.11 10.90
N ARG A 167 12.90 -13.17 11.78
CA ARG A 167 11.56 -13.06 12.37
C ARG A 167 10.52 -12.73 11.30
N PHE A 168 10.84 -11.80 10.37
CA PHE A 168 9.98 -11.46 9.25
C PHE A 168 9.78 -12.65 8.30
N TRP A 169 10.86 -13.34 7.92
CA TRP A 169 10.78 -14.51 7.04
C TRP A 169 10.02 -15.68 7.66
N TRP A 170 10.19 -15.88 8.97
CA TRP A 170 9.44 -16.88 9.71
C TRP A 170 7.94 -16.53 9.74
N TRP A 171 7.60 -15.28 10.07
CA TRP A 171 6.22 -14.79 10.07
C TRP A 171 5.57 -14.95 8.69
N LEU A 172 6.25 -14.53 7.63
CA LEU A 172 5.76 -14.65 6.25
C LEU A 172 5.49 -16.11 5.86
N THR A 173 6.42 -17.02 6.23
CA THR A 173 6.29 -18.46 5.96
C THR A 173 5.10 -19.06 6.70
N ILE A 174 4.95 -18.78 7.99
CA ILE A 174 3.83 -19.29 8.79
C ILE A 174 2.50 -18.71 8.31
N SER A 175 2.46 -17.42 7.96
CA SER A 175 1.27 -16.78 7.38
C SER A 175 0.86 -17.47 6.08
N GLY A 176 1.80 -17.72 5.17
CA GLY A 176 1.53 -18.44 3.93
C GLY A 176 1.03 -19.89 4.16
N LEU A 177 1.61 -20.61 5.12
CA LEU A 177 1.16 -21.97 5.48
C LEU A 177 -0.22 -21.95 6.14
N ALA A 178 -0.53 -20.96 6.96
CA ALA A 178 -1.81 -20.83 7.64
C ALA A 178 -2.97 -20.73 6.66
N THR A 179 -2.78 -20.09 5.50
CA THR A 179 -3.82 -19.98 4.47
C THR A 179 -4.25 -21.32 3.87
N LYS A 180 -3.41 -22.36 3.98
CA LYS A 180 -3.68 -23.71 3.47
C LYS A 180 -4.41 -24.60 4.47
N THR A 181 -4.60 -24.14 5.70
CA THR A 181 -5.20 -24.93 6.76
C THR A 181 -6.74 -24.96 6.66
N PRO A 182 -7.42 -26.01 7.21
CA PRO A 182 -8.87 -26.03 7.32
C PRO A 182 -9.40 -24.84 8.13
N MET A 183 -10.61 -24.37 7.80
CA MET A 183 -11.23 -23.16 8.36
C MET A 183 -11.17 -23.05 9.90
N PRO A 184 -11.46 -24.11 10.71
CA PRO A 184 -11.39 -23.98 12.16
C PRO A 184 -9.98 -23.65 12.67
N LEU A 185 -8.95 -24.27 12.10
CA LEU A 185 -7.55 -24.00 12.43
C LEU A 185 -7.13 -22.63 11.89
N ARG A 186 -7.54 -22.29 10.65
CA ARG A 186 -7.26 -20.99 10.02
C ARG A 186 -7.79 -19.83 10.86
N ARG A 187 -9.01 -19.93 11.41
CA ARG A 187 -9.58 -18.93 12.34
C ARG A 187 -8.71 -18.71 13.58
N ARG A 188 -8.11 -19.77 14.12
CA ARG A 188 -7.19 -19.66 15.26
C ARG A 188 -5.88 -18.98 14.85
N LEU A 189 -5.32 -19.39 13.71
CA LEU A 189 -4.07 -18.83 13.19
C LEU A 189 -4.27 -17.38 12.75
N ALA A 190 -5.37 -17.03 12.09
CA ALA A 190 -5.69 -15.67 11.71
C ALA A 190 -5.74 -14.72 12.92
N ARG A 191 -6.36 -15.16 14.03
CA ARG A 191 -6.37 -14.39 15.29
C ARG A 191 -4.97 -14.27 15.92
N TRP A 192 -4.17 -15.34 15.87
CA TRP A 192 -2.82 -15.34 16.43
C TRP A 192 -1.86 -14.49 15.60
N LEU A 193 -2.05 -14.47 14.27
CA LEU A 193 -1.27 -13.69 13.31
C LEU A 193 -1.81 -12.26 13.12
N ASP A 194 -2.94 -11.91 13.74
CA ASP A 194 -3.67 -10.65 13.53
C ASP A 194 -3.90 -10.33 12.04
N SER A 195 -4.35 -11.35 11.30
CA SER A 195 -4.47 -11.30 9.83
C SER A 195 -5.89 -11.69 9.40
N PRO A 196 -6.89 -10.81 9.57
CA PRO A 196 -8.29 -11.09 9.27
C PRO A 196 -8.52 -11.44 7.79
N PHE A 197 -7.74 -10.89 6.87
CA PHE A 197 -7.84 -11.20 5.43
C PHE A 197 -7.68 -12.70 5.12
N MET A 198 -7.07 -13.48 6.01
CA MET A 198 -7.00 -14.95 5.87
C MET A 198 -8.37 -15.64 5.96
N LEU A 199 -9.40 -14.93 6.38
CA LEU A 199 -10.76 -15.44 6.50
C LEU A 199 -11.62 -15.03 5.31
N GLU A 200 -11.19 -14.04 4.53
CA GLU A 200 -11.87 -13.57 3.32
C GLU A 200 -11.48 -14.46 2.13
N ARG A 201 -12.48 -15.18 1.61
CA ARG A 201 -12.24 -16.14 0.53
C ARG A 201 -11.76 -15.46 -0.74
N GLU A 202 -12.34 -14.33 -1.09
CA GLU A 202 -12.05 -13.53 -2.27
C GLU A 202 -10.58 -13.10 -2.28
N LEU A 203 -10.08 -12.59 -1.15
CA LEU A 203 -8.69 -12.17 -1.01
C LEU A 203 -7.71 -13.34 -1.02
N LEU A 204 -8.10 -14.49 -0.46
CA LEU A 204 -7.28 -15.70 -0.52
C LEU A 204 -7.18 -16.25 -1.94
N ASP A 205 -8.30 -16.32 -2.66
CA ASP A 205 -8.34 -16.78 -4.05
C ASP A 205 -7.48 -15.87 -4.93
N LEU A 206 -7.57 -14.56 -4.72
CA LEU A 206 -6.76 -13.55 -5.38
C LEU A 206 -5.25 -13.73 -5.09
N MET A 207 -4.89 -13.82 -3.81
CA MET A 207 -3.49 -14.04 -3.38
C MET A 207 -2.90 -15.32 -4.00
N TRP A 208 -3.67 -16.42 -4.01
CA TRP A 208 -3.22 -17.68 -4.60
C TRP A 208 -3.13 -17.63 -6.13
N ALA A 209 -4.03 -16.91 -6.79
CA ALA A 209 -3.96 -16.71 -8.24
C ALA A 209 -2.71 -15.90 -8.60
N GLY A 210 -2.44 -14.80 -7.89
CA GLY A 210 -1.27 -13.96 -8.07
C GLY A 210 0.04 -14.73 -7.82
N SER A 211 0.16 -15.41 -6.68
CA SER A 211 1.39 -16.13 -6.30
C SER A 211 1.78 -17.26 -7.26
N ARG A 212 0.82 -17.83 -7.97
CA ARG A 212 1.05 -18.92 -8.93
C ARG A 212 1.15 -18.42 -10.37
N GLY A 213 0.45 -17.33 -10.69
CA GLY A 213 0.26 -16.83 -12.04
C GLY A 213 1.17 -15.67 -12.42
N PHE A 214 1.78 -15.00 -11.46
CA PHE A 214 2.60 -13.82 -11.71
C PHE A 214 4.03 -13.99 -11.22
N ARG A 215 4.99 -13.53 -11.99
CA ARG A 215 6.40 -13.48 -11.66
C ARG A 215 6.73 -12.09 -11.10
N MET A 216 6.61 -11.93 -9.79
CA MET A 216 6.89 -10.66 -9.14
C MET A 216 8.34 -10.20 -9.39
N GLU A 217 8.51 -8.89 -9.55
CA GLU A 217 9.82 -8.28 -9.44
C GLU A 217 10.33 -8.37 -7.99
N PRO A 218 11.60 -8.73 -7.77
CA PRO A 218 12.18 -8.71 -6.43
C PRO A 218 12.18 -7.30 -5.86
N LYS A 219 11.49 -7.07 -4.75
CA LYS A 219 11.38 -5.78 -4.06
C LYS A 219 12.11 -5.87 -2.72
N PHE A 220 13.36 -5.45 -2.71
CA PHE A 220 14.18 -5.38 -1.49
C PHE A 220 14.53 -3.92 -1.21
N PRO A 221 13.64 -3.16 -0.56
CA PRO A 221 13.88 -1.77 -0.27
C PRO A 221 15.12 -1.62 0.62
N ALA A 222 16.04 -0.76 0.22
CA ALA A 222 17.17 -0.40 1.06
C ALA A 222 16.67 0.24 2.37
N VAL A 223 17.39 -0.03 3.47
CA VAL A 223 17.12 0.66 4.73
C VAL A 223 17.56 2.11 4.57
N LEU A 224 16.64 3.03 4.80
CA LEU A 224 16.91 4.47 4.77
C LEU A 224 17.86 4.83 5.92
N THR A 225 18.83 5.68 5.64
CA THR A 225 19.72 6.22 6.67
C THR A 225 19.00 7.27 7.52
N ASP A 226 19.54 7.62 8.70
CA ASP A 226 18.98 8.70 9.52
C ASP A 226 19.03 10.05 8.78
N ASP A 227 20.08 10.27 7.97
CA ASP A 227 20.18 11.50 7.15
C ASP A 227 19.11 11.55 6.06
N GLN A 228 18.72 10.41 5.48
CA GLN A 228 17.60 10.34 4.56
C GLN A 228 16.25 10.57 5.28
N LEU A 229 16.07 10.01 6.48
CA LEU A 229 14.85 10.26 7.27
C LEU A 229 14.72 11.73 7.66
N ARG A 230 15.81 12.43 7.99
CA ARG A 230 15.78 13.88 8.28
C ARG A 230 15.40 14.74 7.08
N GLN A 231 15.49 14.23 5.86
CA GLN A 231 15.03 14.93 4.65
C GLN A 231 13.50 14.88 4.46
N ILE A 232 12.80 14.01 5.20
CA ILE A 232 11.34 13.94 5.16
C ILE A 232 10.80 15.05 6.05
N THR A 233 10.48 16.20 5.46
CA THR A 233 10.04 17.40 6.18
C THR A 233 8.52 17.53 6.27
N VAL A 234 7.77 16.68 5.60
CA VAL A 234 6.31 16.63 5.70
C VAL A 234 5.88 15.92 6.98
N PRO A 235 4.70 16.21 7.54
CA PRO A 235 4.17 15.52 8.72
C PRO A 235 4.07 14.00 8.48
N VAL A 236 4.51 13.20 9.44
CA VAL A 236 4.51 11.73 9.37
C VAL A 236 3.78 11.11 10.56
N LEU A 237 2.82 10.24 10.26
CA LEU A 237 2.23 9.33 11.23
C LEU A 237 2.85 7.93 11.02
N LEU A 238 3.62 7.46 11.99
CA LEU A 238 4.20 6.11 11.98
C LEU A 238 3.41 5.19 12.92
N ILE A 239 2.65 4.28 12.36
CA ILE A 239 1.89 3.28 13.12
C ILE A 239 2.59 1.92 12.98
N THR A 240 2.83 1.24 14.11
CA THR A 240 3.35 -0.13 14.11
C THR A 240 2.63 -1.02 15.10
N GLY A 241 2.49 -2.29 14.74
CA GLY A 241 1.96 -3.31 15.64
C GLY A 241 2.94 -3.64 16.77
N ALA A 242 2.43 -3.80 17.99
CA ALA A 242 3.25 -4.19 19.16
C ALA A 242 3.96 -5.54 18.97
N ARG A 243 3.45 -6.39 18.07
CA ARG A 243 4.01 -7.70 17.71
C ARG A 243 4.45 -7.74 16.23
N SER A 244 4.66 -6.58 15.59
CA SER A 244 5.08 -6.54 14.19
C SER A 244 6.34 -7.38 13.95
N ALA A 245 6.30 -8.19 12.91
CA ALA A 245 7.44 -8.99 12.50
C ALA A 245 8.50 -8.17 11.74
N LEU A 246 8.13 -6.98 11.24
CA LEU A 246 9.00 -6.14 10.42
C LEU A 246 9.80 -5.15 11.27
N ILE A 247 9.14 -4.47 12.20
CA ILE A 247 9.76 -3.44 13.05
C ILE A 247 9.26 -3.58 14.48
N THR A 248 10.15 -3.57 15.46
CA THR A 248 9.75 -3.59 16.88
C THR A 248 9.31 -2.21 17.34
N PRO A 249 8.47 -2.10 18.40
CA PRO A 249 8.10 -0.82 18.99
C PRO A 249 9.31 0.06 19.38
N ALA A 250 10.38 -0.53 19.88
CA ALA A 250 11.62 0.19 20.21
C ALA A 250 12.29 0.75 18.95
N GLN A 251 12.41 -0.07 17.91
CA GLN A 251 12.95 0.39 16.62
C GLN A 251 12.08 1.47 15.99
N ALA A 252 10.73 1.34 16.03
CA ALA A 252 9.82 2.35 15.51
C ALA A 252 10.02 3.70 16.20
N ARG A 253 10.15 3.73 17.55
CA ARG A 253 10.44 4.97 18.29
C ARG A 253 11.82 5.54 17.92
N THR A 254 12.86 4.70 17.86
CA THR A 254 14.22 5.15 17.51
C THR A 254 14.26 5.72 16.08
N ARG A 255 13.63 5.04 15.13
CA ARG A 255 13.62 5.48 13.72
C ARG A 255 12.69 6.68 13.51
N GLY A 256 11.55 6.71 14.22
CA GLY A 256 10.64 7.86 14.24
C GLY A 256 11.28 9.13 14.78
N ALA A 257 12.18 9.02 15.76
CA ALA A 257 12.93 10.15 16.30
C ALA A 257 13.93 10.79 15.29
N ALA A 258 14.24 10.10 14.18
CA ALA A 258 15.04 10.67 13.11
C ALA A 258 14.22 11.48 12.09
N LEU A 259 12.88 11.37 12.12
CA LEU A 259 11.96 12.14 11.31
C LEU A 259 11.71 13.50 11.99
N PRO A 260 11.80 14.64 11.28
CA PRO A 260 11.66 15.97 11.87
C PRO A 260 10.29 16.27 12.49
N ASP A 261 9.23 15.76 11.86
CA ASP A 261 7.83 15.96 12.30
C ASP A 261 7.11 14.61 12.24
N ALA A 262 7.22 13.81 13.30
CA ALA A 262 6.62 12.48 13.33
C ALA A 262 5.88 12.18 14.63
N GLU A 263 4.67 11.68 14.49
CA GLU A 263 3.93 10.98 15.52
C GLU A 263 4.14 9.48 15.41
N VAL A 264 4.56 8.81 16.49
CA VAL A 264 4.76 7.37 16.53
C VAL A 264 3.72 6.70 17.41
N VAL A 265 2.86 5.88 16.80
CA VAL A 265 1.78 5.17 17.48
C VAL A 265 2.05 3.66 17.45
N ILE A 266 1.98 3.05 18.63
CA ILE A 266 2.09 1.59 18.77
C ILE A 266 0.70 1.03 19.06
N VAL A 267 0.17 0.25 18.14
CA VAL A 267 -1.14 -0.41 18.32
C VAL A 267 -0.96 -1.87 18.73
N PRO A 268 -1.89 -2.46 19.51
CA PRO A 268 -1.91 -3.91 19.70
C PRO A 268 -2.06 -4.59 18.33
N GLY A 269 -1.33 -5.67 18.08
CA GLY A 269 -1.43 -6.42 16.82
C GLY A 269 -0.08 -6.79 16.22
N SER A 270 -0.11 -7.50 15.08
CA SER A 270 1.06 -7.90 14.32
C SER A 270 1.32 -6.95 13.15
N HIS A 271 1.98 -7.43 12.09
CA HIS A 271 2.34 -6.63 10.92
C HIS A 271 1.10 -6.06 10.20
N GLY A 272 1.03 -4.74 10.10
CA GLY A 272 -0.07 -3.99 9.48
C GLY A 272 -1.26 -3.68 10.40
N GLY A 273 -1.38 -4.34 11.57
CA GLY A 273 -2.40 -4.02 12.60
C GLY A 273 -3.86 -4.21 12.16
N PHE A 274 -4.11 -4.99 11.11
CA PHE A 274 -5.43 -5.12 10.45
C PHE A 274 -6.54 -5.75 11.32
N ASP A 275 -6.24 -6.25 12.51
CA ASP A 275 -7.23 -6.69 13.49
C ASP A 275 -7.87 -5.53 14.29
N ARG A 276 -7.33 -4.33 14.15
CA ARG A 276 -7.75 -3.09 14.82
C ARG A 276 -8.27 -2.04 13.85
N VAL A 277 -9.04 -2.48 12.86
CA VAL A 277 -9.49 -1.62 11.74
C VAL A 277 -10.10 -0.30 12.21
N ASP A 278 -11.05 -0.33 13.13
CA ASP A 278 -11.73 0.88 13.62
C ASP A 278 -10.79 1.84 14.36
N GLU A 279 -9.83 1.29 15.12
CA GLU A 279 -8.83 2.07 15.83
C GLU A 279 -7.86 2.72 14.84
N LEU A 280 -7.34 1.95 13.88
CA LEU A 280 -6.47 2.43 12.81
C LEU A 280 -7.16 3.52 11.99
N ASN A 281 -8.40 3.28 11.57
CA ASN A 281 -9.17 4.25 10.79
C ASN A 281 -9.35 5.57 11.55
N ARG A 282 -9.71 5.52 12.84
CA ARG A 282 -9.84 6.74 13.66
C ARG A 282 -8.53 7.52 13.78
N ILE A 283 -7.42 6.82 13.98
CA ILE A 283 -6.08 7.44 14.08
C ILE A 283 -5.70 8.11 12.77
N MET A 284 -5.82 7.38 11.64
CA MET A 284 -5.48 7.88 10.31
C MET A 284 -6.34 9.08 9.91
N VAL A 285 -7.67 8.98 10.08
CA VAL A 285 -8.60 10.08 9.76
C VAL A 285 -8.31 11.31 10.60
N ALA A 286 -8.06 11.15 11.91
CA ALA A 286 -7.73 12.27 12.78
C ALA A 286 -6.42 12.96 12.36
N PHE A 287 -5.40 12.18 12.02
CA PHE A 287 -4.13 12.73 11.55
C PHE A 287 -4.28 13.47 10.21
N ILE A 288 -4.98 12.91 9.24
CA ILE A 288 -5.22 13.54 7.94
C ILE A 288 -6.02 14.85 8.13
N ALA A 289 -7.07 14.83 8.95
CA ALA A 289 -7.89 16.01 9.22
C ALA A 289 -7.14 17.12 9.95
N ALA A 290 -6.07 16.80 10.69
CA ALA A 290 -5.20 17.78 11.33
C ALA A 290 -4.26 18.51 10.33
N HIS A 291 -4.14 18.03 9.09
CA HIS A 291 -3.31 18.59 8.03
C HIS A 291 -4.17 18.98 6.81
N PRO A 292 -5.15 19.89 6.96
CA PRO A 292 -6.11 20.23 5.90
C PRO A 292 -5.43 20.92 4.72
N ALA A 293 -6.18 21.05 3.60
CA ALA A 293 -5.78 21.90 2.50
C ALA A 293 -5.66 23.35 2.94
N ASP A 294 -4.59 24.03 2.56
CA ASP A 294 -4.67 25.49 2.47
C ASP A 294 -5.81 25.81 1.52
N SER A 295 -6.61 26.86 1.81
CA SER A 295 -7.91 27.18 1.19
C SER A 295 -7.93 27.50 -0.31
N ALA A 296 -6.97 27.02 -1.10
CA ALA A 296 -6.97 27.07 -2.56
C ALA A 296 -7.61 25.78 -3.08
N GLY A 297 -8.76 25.93 -3.77
CA GLY A 297 -9.59 24.82 -4.24
C GLY A 297 -8.81 23.77 -5.04
N VAL A 298 -8.99 22.52 -4.66
CA VAL A 298 -8.45 21.35 -5.36
C VAL A 298 -9.42 21.01 -6.51
N HIS A 299 -8.97 21.19 -7.75
CA HIS A 299 -9.67 20.66 -8.93
C HIS A 299 -9.08 19.29 -9.25
N LEU A 300 -9.89 18.24 -9.13
CA LEU A 300 -9.52 16.89 -9.57
C LEU A 300 -9.47 16.87 -11.10
N ARG A 301 -8.34 16.45 -11.67
CA ARG A 301 -8.20 16.20 -13.10
C ARG A 301 -8.60 14.76 -13.37
N GLY A 302 -9.69 14.57 -14.06
CA GLY A 302 -10.02 13.26 -14.60
C GLY A 302 -11.48 12.86 -14.45
N THR A 303 -12.33 13.44 -15.28
CA THR A 303 -13.44 12.79 -15.97
C THR A 303 -13.55 13.52 -17.31
N ALA A 304 -12.81 13.06 -18.31
CA ALA A 304 -13.17 13.39 -19.68
C ALA A 304 -14.40 12.53 -20.02
N ASP A 305 -15.49 13.20 -20.44
CA ASP A 305 -16.70 12.62 -20.98
C ASP A 305 -16.44 11.60 -22.10
#